data_b9d104ffddae3683bc81ef7521cc032c
#
_entry.id   b9d104ffddae3683bc81ef7521cc032c
#
_cell.length_a   1.000
_cell.length_b   1.000
_cell.length_c   1.000
_cell.angle_alpha   90.00
_cell.angle_beta   90.00
_cell.angle_gamma   90.00
#
_symmetry.space_group_name_H-M   'P 1'
#
loop_
_entity.id
_entity.type
_entity.pdbx_description
1 polymer ?
#
loop_
_entity_poly.entity_id
_entity_poly.type
_entity_poly.pdbx_seq_one_letter_code
_entity_poly.pdbx_strand_id
1 'polypeptide(L)'
;MNLIPSAPPMADYLRLRADSGLSPRTAAQAEGALANSWRWCHAMVDGEVVAMGRILGDGGWYFHIADMATLPAFQGRGIGRAILEWLLAEIRTHAPEDPYITLMADEPGRPLYRRLGFVETAPRSLGMWLPG
;
A
#
# COMPACT_ATOMS: atom_id res chain seq x y z
N MET A 1 -13.28 5.28 12.22
CA MET A 1 -12.09 4.70 11.57
C MET A 1 -10.81 5.18 12.27
N ASN A 2 -9.95 4.24 12.62
CA ASN A 2 -8.66 4.55 13.20
C ASN A 2 -7.54 4.11 12.26
N LEU A 3 -6.61 5.01 11.95
CA LEU A 3 -5.37 4.67 11.25
C LEU A 3 -4.32 4.27 12.27
N ILE A 4 -3.69 3.12 12.06
CA ILE A 4 -2.65 2.58 12.93
C ILE A 4 -1.33 2.58 12.16
N PRO A 5 -0.27 3.24 12.66
CA PRO A 5 1.00 3.38 11.95
C PRO A 5 1.91 2.15 12.12
N SER A 6 1.38 1.00 11.82
CA SER A 6 2.08 -0.28 11.94
C SER A 6 1.47 -1.31 11.01
N ALA A 7 2.20 -2.45 10.86
CA ALA A 7 1.71 -3.58 10.10
C ALA A 7 0.49 -4.21 10.78
N PRO A 8 -0.48 -4.69 10.01
CA PRO A 8 -1.57 -5.49 10.59
C PRO A 8 -1.02 -6.84 11.07
N PRO A 9 -1.76 -7.54 11.94
CA PRO A 9 -1.42 -8.93 12.27
C PRO A 9 -1.39 -9.81 11.02
N MET A 10 -0.58 -10.87 11.02
CA MET A 10 -0.40 -11.74 9.85
C MET A 10 -1.71 -12.28 9.30
N ALA A 11 -2.60 -12.76 10.17
CA ALA A 11 -3.88 -13.30 9.73
C ALA A 11 -4.71 -12.26 8.98
N ASP A 12 -4.71 -11.02 9.46
CA ASP A 12 -5.40 -9.91 8.80
C ASP A 12 -4.74 -9.53 7.47
N TYR A 13 -3.42 -9.51 7.42
CA TYR A 13 -2.68 -9.26 6.18
C TYR A 13 -3.08 -10.26 5.09
N LEU A 14 -3.04 -11.55 5.43
CA LEU A 14 -3.39 -12.62 4.49
C LEU A 14 -4.86 -12.54 4.05
N ARG A 15 -5.76 -12.27 4.99
CA ARG A 15 -7.19 -12.12 4.73
C ARG A 15 -7.47 -10.91 3.83
N LEU A 16 -6.85 -9.78 4.11
CA LEU A 16 -7.03 -8.57 3.30
C LEU A 16 -6.59 -8.79 1.86
N ARG A 17 -5.46 -9.46 1.64
CA ARG A 17 -5.02 -9.78 0.28
C ARG A 17 -6.03 -10.67 -0.43
N ALA A 18 -6.44 -11.76 0.21
CA ALA A 18 -7.36 -12.72 -0.39
C ALA A 18 -8.74 -12.10 -0.70
N ASP A 19 -9.28 -11.36 0.26
CA ASP A 19 -10.66 -10.84 0.16
C ASP A 19 -10.77 -9.56 -0.66
N SER A 20 -9.68 -8.87 -0.91
CA SER A 20 -9.68 -7.63 -1.71
C SER A 20 -9.29 -7.85 -3.17
N GLY A 21 -9.07 -9.09 -3.59
CA GLY A 21 -8.75 -9.41 -4.98
C GLY A 21 -7.26 -9.43 -5.31
N LEU A 22 -6.37 -9.30 -4.31
CA LEU A 22 -4.95 -9.49 -4.51
C LEU A 22 -4.60 -10.98 -4.50
N SER A 23 -3.49 -11.35 -5.14
CA SER A 23 -3.08 -12.76 -5.17
C SER A 23 -2.76 -13.27 -3.76
N PRO A 24 -3.10 -14.54 -3.44
CA PRO A 24 -2.77 -15.12 -2.14
C PRO A 24 -1.26 -15.20 -1.93
N ARG A 25 -0.85 -15.13 -0.67
CA ARG A 25 0.54 -15.31 -0.27
C ARG A 25 0.63 -16.32 0.87
N THR A 26 1.79 -16.96 0.99
CA THR A 26 2.06 -17.91 2.07
C THR A 26 2.40 -17.16 3.37
N ALA A 27 2.31 -17.87 4.50
CA ALA A 27 2.74 -17.31 5.79
C ALA A 27 4.22 -16.90 5.77
N ALA A 28 5.08 -17.68 5.13
CA ALA A 28 6.51 -17.36 5.03
C ALA A 28 6.73 -16.08 4.24
N GLN A 29 5.99 -15.87 3.13
CA GLN A 29 6.06 -14.63 2.36
C GLN A 29 5.53 -13.45 3.16
N ALA A 30 4.46 -13.64 3.91
CA ALA A 30 3.88 -12.61 4.77
C ALA A 30 4.86 -12.17 5.87
N GLU A 31 5.57 -13.11 6.48
CA GLU A 31 6.59 -12.82 7.49
C GLU A 31 7.60 -11.79 7.00
N GLY A 32 8.17 -12.02 5.82
CA GLY A 32 9.13 -11.10 5.22
C GLY A 32 8.53 -9.73 4.94
N ALA A 33 7.33 -9.69 4.37
CA ALA A 33 6.65 -8.44 4.06
C ALA A 33 6.35 -7.61 5.32
N LEU A 34 5.87 -8.28 6.37
CA LEU A 34 5.52 -7.61 7.63
C LEU A 34 6.76 -7.08 8.36
N ALA A 35 7.87 -7.84 8.32
CA ALA A 35 9.08 -7.49 9.05
C ALA A 35 9.97 -6.46 8.33
N ASN A 36 9.98 -6.46 7.00
CA ASN A 36 11.01 -5.76 6.23
C ASN A 36 10.54 -4.58 5.40
N SER A 37 9.27 -4.23 5.46
CA SER A 37 8.77 -3.01 4.80
C SER A 37 9.28 -1.77 5.54
N TRP A 38 9.48 -0.69 4.81
CA TRP A 38 9.97 0.55 5.42
C TRP A 38 8.95 1.15 6.39
N ARG A 39 7.68 1.21 5.98
CA ARG A 39 6.56 1.67 6.82
C ARG A 39 5.29 0.94 6.46
N TRP A 40 4.40 0.86 7.42
CA TRP A 40 3.07 0.28 7.27
C TRP A 40 2.00 1.22 7.83
N CYS A 41 0.81 1.14 7.27
CA CYS A 41 -0.39 1.71 7.86
C CYS A 41 -1.55 0.75 7.65
N HIS A 42 -2.37 0.57 8.67
CA HIS A 42 -3.63 -0.15 8.51
C HIS A 42 -4.76 0.62 9.17
N ALA A 43 -5.98 0.32 8.77
CA ALA A 43 -7.17 0.98 9.30
C ALA A 43 -8.05 -0.02 10.01
N MET A 44 -8.61 0.41 11.14
CA MET A 44 -9.56 -0.37 11.92
C MET A 44 -10.90 0.33 11.98
N VAL A 45 -11.97 -0.46 11.86
CA VAL A 45 -13.35 0.00 12.04
C VAL A 45 -14.02 -1.01 12.96
N ASP A 46 -14.56 -0.55 14.07
CA ASP A 46 -15.26 -1.39 15.06
C ASP A 46 -14.46 -2.64 15.47
N GLY A 47 -13.16 -2.45 15.71
CA GLY A 47 -12.27 -3.53 16.13
C GLY A 47 -11.80 -4.48 15.03
N GLU A 48 -12.17 -4.24 13.78
CA GLU A 48 -11.77 -5.06 12.63
C GLU A 48 -10.75 -4.32 11.77
N VAL A 49 -9.69 -5.04 11.34
CA VAL A 49 -8.75 -4.52 10.35
C VAL A 49 -9.42 -4.61 8.97
N VAL A 50 -9.65 -3.45 8.34
CA VAL A 50 -10.43 -3.36 7.10
C VAL A 50 -9.64 -2.88 5.90
N ALA A 51 -8.44 -2.32 6.10
CA ALA A 51 -7.62 -1.81 5.01
C ALA A 51 -6.16 -1.73 5.45
N MET A 52 -5.27 -1.70 4.47
CA MET A 52 -3.83 -1.61 4.72
C MET A 52 -3.12 -0.99 3.53
N GLY A 53 -1.86 -0.62 3.75
CA GLY A 53 -0.90 -0.25 2.73
C GLY A 53 0.50 -0.22 3.32
N ARG A 54 1.52 -0.39 2.47
CA ARG A 54 2.91 -0.38 2.91
C ARG A 54 3.81 0.36 1.93
N ILE A 55 4.99 0.72 2.43
CA ILE A 55 6.04 1.33 1.66
C ILE A 55 7.26 0.42 1.66
N LEU A 56 7.73 0.06 0.48
CA LEU A 56 9.05 -0.51 0.28
C LEU A 56 10.00 0.61 -0.09
N GLY A 57 11.24 0.59 0.43
CA GLY A 57 12.16 1.65 0.09
C GLY A 57 13.50 1.52 0.77
N ASP A 58 14.46 2.29 0.26
CA ASP A 58 15.83 2.34 0.77
C ASP A 58 16.03 3.37 1.91
N GLY A 59 14.97 4.11 2.23
CA GLY A 59 15.06 5.20 3.21
C GLY A 59 15.75 6.45 2.69
N GLY A 60 16.31 6.40 1.49
CA GLY A 60 17.04 7.50 0.88
C GLY A 60 16.21 8.30 -0.11
N TRP A 61 15.89 7.68 -1.24
CA TRP A 61 15.15 8.40 -2.28
C TRP A 61 14.17 7.54 -3.07
N TYR A 62 14.29 6.21 -3.06
CA TYR A 62 13.42 5.33 -3.83
C TYR A 62 12.39 4.65 -2.92
N PHE A 63 11.11 4.91 -3.20
CA PHE A 63 10.01 4.37 -2.40
C PHE A 63 8.94 3.80 -3.32
N HIS A 64 8.37 2.66 -2.94
CA HIS A 64 7.33 2.00 -3.71
C HIS A 64 6.15 1.66 -2.81
N ILE A 65 4.96 2.13 -3.19
CA ILE A 65 3.72 1.82 -2.48
C ILE A 65 3.23 0.45 -2.92
N ALA A 66 2.95 -0.42 -1.97
CA ALA A 66 2.50 -1.79 -2.23
C ALA A 66 1.38 -2.19 -1.29
N ASP A 67 0.69 -3.27 -1.63
CA ASP A 67 -0.35 -3.90 -0.82
C ASP A 67 -1.45 -2.94 -0.35
N MET A 68 -1.84 -2.00 -1.21
CA MET A 68 -3.01 -1.18 -0.96
C MET A 68 -4.26 -2.05 -1.11
N ALA A 69 -4.91 -2.33 0.01
CA ALA A 69 -6.07 -3.19 0.04
C ALA A 69 -7.14 -2.67 0.99
N THR A 70 -8.38 -2.69 0.56
CA THR A 70 -9.55 -2.36 1.38
C THR A 70 -10.59 -3.45 1.17
N LEU A 71 -11.14 -3.99 2.25
CA LEU A 71 -12.20 -4.99 2.16
C LEU A 71 -13.38 -4.45 1.34
N PRO A 72 -14.01 -5.28 0.49
CA PRO A 72 -15.10 -4.82 -0.37
C PRO A 72 -16.21 -4.05 0.35
N ALA A 73 -16.61 -4.50 1.54
CA ALA A 73 -17.67 -3.86 2.32
C ALA A 73 -17.30 -2.44 2.81
N PHE A 74 -16.02 -2.09 2.76
CA PHE A 74 -15.51 -0.80 3.27
C PHE A 74 -14.98 0.11 2.16
N GLN A 75 -15.07 -0.32 0.92
CA GLN A 75 -14.68 0.49 -0.23
C GLN A 75 -15.64 1.67 -0.45
N GLY A 76 -15.14 2.73 -1.09
CA GLY A 76 -15.94 3.91 -1.37
C GLY A 76 -16.19 4.83 -0.19
N ARG A 77 -15.49 4.64 0.92
CA ARG A 77 -15.63 5.43 2.15
C ARG A 77 -14.43 6.32 2.45
N GLY A 78 -13.46 6.40 1.54
CA GLY A 78 -12.27 7.21 1.73
C GLY A 78 -11.17 6.57 2.59
N ILE A 79 -11.31 5.31 2.97
CA ILE A 79 -10.34 4.63 3.84
C ILE A 79 -9.01 4.42 3.11
N GLY A 80 -9.04 3.89 1.89
CA GLY A 80 -7.84 3.71 1.09
C GLY A 80 -7.13 5.02 0.82
N ARG A 81 -7.88 6.08 0.57
CA ARG A 81 -7.31 7.43 0.40
C ARG A 81 -6.59 7.89 1.66
N ALA A 82 -7.20 7.71 2.82
CA ALA A 82 -6.62 8.10 4.09
C ALA A 82 -5.30 7.36 4.35
N ILE A 83 -5.25 6.05 4.06
CA ILE A 83 -4.02 5.26 4.18
C ILE A 83 -2.95 5.79 3.22
N LEU A 84 -3.27 6.00 1.95
CA LEU A 84 -2.30 6.47 0.97
C LEU A 84 -1.78 7.86 1.32
N GLU A 85 -2.65 8.76 1.74
CA GLU A 85 -2.23 10.09 2.19
C GLU A 85 -1.27 10.01 3.38
N TRP A 86 -1.55 9.11 4.33
CA TRP A 86 -0.66 8.89 5.46
C TRP A 86 0.72 8.38 5.01
N LEU A 87 0.75 7.38 4.11
CA LEU A 87 1.99 6.84 3.58
C LEU A 87 2.82 7.90 2.86
N LEU A 88 2.18 8.71 2.03
CA LEU A 88 2.86 9.79 1.31
C LEU A 88 3.42 10.84 2.27
N ALA A 89 2.67 11.18 3.32
CA ALA A 89 3.14 12.11 4.35
C ALA A 89 4.35 11.56 5.10
N GLU A 90 4.38 10.25 5.40
CA GLU A 90 5.53 9.60 6.03
C GLU A 90 6.79 9.72 5.18
N ILE A 91 6.67 9.48 3.88
CA ILE A 91 7.81 9.63 2.97
C ILE A 91 8.31 11.08 2.97
N ARG A 92 7.41 12.04 2.81
CA ARG A 92 7.78 13.46 2.74
C ARG A 92 8.37 14.00 4.03
N THR A 93 7.98 13.42 5.17
CA THR A 93 8.49 13.84 6.48
C THR A 93 9.86 13.26 6.78
N HIS A 94 10.12 12.00 6.40
CA HIS A 94 11.29 11.24 6.84
C HIS A 94 12.35 11.03 5.75
N ALA A 95 11.98 11.13 4.48
CA ALA A 95 12.95 11.01 3.39
C ALA A 95 13.72 12.30 3.18
N PRO A 96 14.99 12.22 2.71
CA PRO A 96 15.67 13.39 2.17
C PRO A 96 14.90 14.02 1.00
N GLU A 97 15.40 15.13 0.47
CA GLU A 97 14.76 15.86 -0.62
C GLU A 97 14.52 14.99 -1.87
N ASP A 98 13.47 15.34 -2.62
CA ASP A 98 13.11 14.74 -3.90
C ASP A 98 12.94 13.21 -3.88
N PRO A 99 12.10 12.66 -2.99
CA PRO A 99 11.85 11.23 -3.04
C PRO A 99 11.16 10.82 -4.35
N TYR A 100 11.61 9.71 -4.93
CA TYR A 100 10.97 9.10 -6.09
C TYR A 100 9.96 8.05 -5.59
N ILE A 101 8.67 8.34 -5.76
CA ILE A 101 7.59 7.52 -5.22
C ILE A 101 6.86 6.84 -6.37
N THR A 102 6.88 5.52 -6.39
CA THR A 102 6.28 4.71 -7.45
C THR A 102 5.22 3.76 -6.89
N LEU A 103 4.38 3.25 -7.78
CA LEU A 103 3.49 2.13 -7.51
C LEU A 103 3.12 1.46 -8.84
N MET A 104 2.62 0.23 -8.74
CA MET A 104 2.00 -0.46 -9.86
C MET A 104 0.49 -0.28 -9.73
N ALA A 105 -0.10 0.43 -10.69
CA ALA A 105 -1.49 0.85 -10.60
C ALA A 105 -2.41 -0.18 -11.28
N ASP A 106 -3.01 -1.05 -10.49
CA ASP A 106 -4.08 -1.92 -10.98
C ASP A 106 -5.33 -1.08 -11.29
N GLU A 107 -6.12 -1.54 -12.23
CA GLU A 107 -7.25 -0.77 -12.75
C GLU A 107 -8.17 -0.20 -11.66
N PRO A 108 -8.62 -0.95 -10.66
CA PRO A 108 -9.52 -0.40 -9.64
C PRO A 108 -8.94 0.75 -8.82
N GLY A 109 -7.63 0.79 -8.64
CA GLY A 109 -6.96 1.84 -7.84
C GLY A 109 -6.60 3.09 -8.62
N ARG A 110 -6.58 3.05 -9.95
CA ARG A 110 -6.09 4.15 -10.79
C ARG A 110 -6.78 5.48 -10.54
N PRO A 111 -8.11 5.57 -10.38
CA PRO A 111 -8.75 6.86 -10.10
C PRO A 111 -8.23 7.53 -8.84
N LEU A 112 -8.02 6.76 -7.76
CA LEU A 112 -7.48 7.28 -6.51
C LEU A 112 -6.04 7.79 -6.70
N TYR A 113 -5.20 7.00 -7.35
CA TYR A 113 -3.81 7.38 -7.58
C TYR A 113 -3.69 8.66 -8.38
N ARG A 114 -4.47 8.81 -9.45
CA ARG A 114 -4.51 10.04 -10.25
C ARG A 114 -4.96 11.25 -9.44
N ARG A 115 -5.97 11.10 -8.58
CA ARG A 115 -6.43 12.19 -7.71
C ARG A 115 -5.36 12.66 -6.74
N LEU A 116 -4.45 11.77 -6.31
CA LEU A 116 -3.37 12.13 -5.42
C LEU A 116 -2.08 12.55 -6.15
N GLY A 117 -2.15 12.72 -7.47
CA GLY A 117 -1.06 13.28 -8.25
C GLY A 117 -0.15 12.29 -8.94
N PHE A 118 -0.42 10.99 -8.84
CA PHE A 118 0.34 9.99 -9.60
C PHE A 118 0.03 10.10 -11.09
N VAL A 119 1.08 10.01 -11.89
CA VAL A 119 0.98 10.04 -13.36
C VAL A 119 1.62 8.79 -13.94
N GLU A 120 1.13 8.35 -15.11
CA GLU A 120 1.72 7.21 -15.78
C GLU A 120 3.14 7.52 -16.24
N THR A 121 4.05 6.56 -16.06
CA THR A 121 5.43 6.71 -16.50
C THR A 121 5.62 6.49 -18.00
N ALA A 122 4.65 5.83 -18.64
CA ALA A 122 4.69 5.62 -20.07
C ALA A 122 4.62 6.96 -20.83
N PRO A 123 5.26 7.08 -22.02
CA PRO A 123 6.03 6.04 -22.71
C PRO A 123 7.49 5.92 -22.24
N ARG A 124 7.97 6.78 -21.36
CA ARG A 124 9.37 6.81 -20.93
C ARG A 124 9.79 5.52 -20.25
N SER A 125 8.92 4.99 -19.40
CA SER A 125 9.12 3.69 -18.76
C SER A 125 7.80 2.96 -18.65
N LEU A 126 7.87 1.65 -18.43
CA LEU A 126 6.70 0.78 -18.29
C LEU A 126 6.89 -0.12 -17.09
N GLY A 127 5.79 -0.39 -16.39
CA GLY A 127 5.79 -1.44 -15.39
C GLY A 127 6.01 -2.79 -16.06
N MET A 128 6.94 -3.58 -15.53
CA MET A 128 7.25 -4.93 -16.03
C MET A 128 7.46 -5.85 -14.86
N TRP A 129 6.99 -7.11 -14.99
CA TRP A 129 7.28 -8.11 -13.97
C TRP A 129 7.82 -9.35 -14.66
N LEU A 130 8.60 -10.14 -13.94
CA LEU A 130 9.14 -11.39 -14.47
C LEU A 130 8.16 -12.52 -14.11
N PRO A 131 7.48 -13.12 -15.12
CA PRO A 131 6.64 -14.30 -14.86
C PRO A 131 7.50 -15.48 -14.46
N GLY A 132 7.03 -16.22 -13.50
CA GLY A 132 7.86 -17.26 -12.99
C GLY A 132 7.35 -18.57 -12.85
#